data_86bad09fef390e4cfb6b52947d910d1b
#
_entry.id   86bad09fef390e4cfb6b52947d910d1b
#
_cell.length_a   1.000
_cell.length_b   1.000
_cell.length_c   1.000
_cell.angle_alpha   90.00
_cell.angle_beta   90.00
_cell.angle_gamma   90.00
#
_symmetry.space_group_name_H-M   'P 1'
#
loop_
_entity.id
_entity.type
_entity.pdbx_description
1 polymer ?
#
loop_
_entity_poly.entity_id
_entity_poly.type
_entity_poly.pdbx_seq_one_letter_code
_entity_poly.pdbx_strand_id
1 'polypeptide(L)'
;MANRLTVNIGGQTFHLVADETVEYMSKIAHTADQKIKEACKETGSNTFSAGVLAVLNIADDAVKAQEELRALRERYNALEEGMMATQEKLDALTAEVETLRAENEKLSKNAGEQPKTNQQNQKRKKK
;
A
#
# COMPACT_ATOMS: atom_id res chain seq x y z
N MET A 1 -3.10 9.91 32.43
CA MET A 1 -2.79 9.22 33.72
C MET A 1 -1.82 8.10 33.45
N ALA A 2 -0.75 8.05 34.17
CA ALA A 2 0.23 6.97 34.05
C ALA A 2 -0.34 5.63 34.56
N ASN A 3 -0.30 4.61 33.71
CA ASN A 3 -0.67 3.26 34.08
C ASN A 3 0.50 2.56 34.76
N ARG A 4 0.20 1.65 35.67
CA ARG A 4 1.19 0.85 36.38
C ARG A 4 0.97 -0.62 36.10
N LEU A 5 2.06 -1.31 35.79
CA LEU A 5 2.05 -2.73 35.48
C LEU A 5 3.24 -3.41 36.13
N THR A 6 3.01 -4.53 36.79
CA THR A 6 4.07 -5.41 37.31
C THR A 6 4.29 -6.55 36.33
N VAL A 7 5.49 -6.71 35.85
CA VAL A 7 5.89 -7.71 34.85
C VAL A 7 7.09 -8.52 35.30
N ASN A 8 7.23 -9.73 34.80
CA ASN A 8 8.43 -10.56 34.95
C ASN A 8 9.17 -10.59 33.61
N ILE A 9 10.41 -10.16 33.59
CA ILE A 9 11.28 -10.12 32.43
C ILE A 9 12.62 -10.72 32.80
N GLY A 10 13.04 -11.75 32.08
CA GLY A 10 14.30 -12.44 32.34
C GLY A 10 14.41 -13.07 33.74
N GLY A 11 13.27 -13.47 34.31
CA GLY A 11 13.20 -14.04 35.67
C GLY A 11 13.17 -13.00 36.80
N GLN A 12 13.15 -11.71 36.49
CA GLN A 12 13.09 -10.62 37.48
C GLN A 12 11.77 -9.85 37.37
N THR A 13 11.27 -9.39 38.50
CA THR A 13 10.03 -8.59 38.57
C THR A 13 10.34 -7.10 38.43
N PHE A 14 9.63 -6.44 37.52
CA PHE A 14 9.72 -5.01 37.28
C PHE A 14 8.39 -4.33 37.46
N HIS A 15 8.41 -3.11 37.97
CA HIS A 15 7.25 -2.24 38.06
C HIS A 15 7.37 -1.15 37.01
N LEU A 16 6.53 -1.26 35.96
CA LEU A 16 6.51 -0.31 34.86
C LEU A 16 5.45 0.78 35.11
N VAL A 17 5.82 2.00 34.77
CA VAL A 17 4.92 3.15 34.80
C VAL A 17 5.04 3.85 33.46
N ALA A 18 3.94 3.95 32.72
CA ALA A 18 3.90 4.64 31.42
C ALA A 18 2.50 5.18 31.12
N ASP A 19 2.41 6.11 30.19
CA ASP A 19 1.14 6.65 29.72
C ASP A 19 0.42 5.73 28.71
N GLU A 20 1.10 4.66 28.31
CA GLU A 20 0.57 3.63 27.41
C GLU A 20 -0.47 2.73 28.10
N THR A 21 -1.28 2.03 27.28
CA THR A 21 -2.25 1.06 27.81
C THR A 21 -1.57 -0.14 28.47
N VAL A 22 -2.22 -0.72 29.46
CA VAL A 22 -1.73 -1.93 30.16
C VAL A 22 -1.51 -3.08 29.19
N GLU A 23 -2.38 -3.24 28.20
CA GLU A 23 -2.29 -4.27 27.15
C GLU A 23 -1.04 -4.09 26.29
N TYR A 24 -0.75 -2.86 25.88
CA TYR A 24 0.45 -2.53 25.11
C TYR A 24 1.73 -2.76 25.92
N MET A 25 1.77 -2.29 27.17
CA MET A 25 2.88 -2.50 28.07
C MET A 25 3.13 -4.00 28.33
N SER A 26 2.06 -4.79 28.49
CA SER A 26 2.14 -6.24 28.68
C SER A 26 2.73 -6.93 27.45
N LYS A 27 2.32 -6.52 26.23
CA LYS A 27 2.86 -7.03 24.97
C LYS A 27 4.35 -6.75 24.82
N ILE A 28 4.79 -5.53 25.13
CA ILE A 28 6.21 -5.15 25.08
C ILE A 28 7.02 -5.97 26.09
N ALA A 29 6.54 -6.08 27.34
CA ALA A 29 7.21 -6.85 28.37
C ALA A 29 7.35 -8.34 28.00
N HIS A 30 6.31 -8.92 27.42
CA HIS A 30 6.36 -10.30 26.92
C HIS A 30 7.38 -10.47 25.79
N THR A 31 7.42 -9.55 24.84
CA THR A 31 8.41 -9.56 23.75
C THR A 31 9.84 -9.44 24.29
N ALA A 32 10.07 -8.54 25.24
CA ALA A 32 11.37 -8.37 25.87
C ALA A 32 11.80 -9.64 26.64
N ASP A 33 10.89 -10.27 27.38
CA ASP A 33 11.16 -11.52 28.11
C ASP A 33 11.53 -12.65 27.15
N GLN A 34 10.82 -12.79 26.02
CA GLN A 34 11.16 -13.78 25.00
C GLN A 34 12.55 -13.55 24.41
N LYS A 35 12.89 -12.33 24.03
CA LYS A 35 14.20 -11.99 23.47
C LYS A 35 15.34 -12.25 24.45
N ILE A 36 15.15 -11.99 25.75
CA ILE A 36 16.13 -12.31 26.77
C ILE A 36 16.28 -13.83 26.95
N LYS A 37 15.18 -14.59 26.94
CA LYS A 37 15.22 -16.05 27.00
C LYS A 37 15.96 -16.67 25.83
N GLU A 38 15.74 -16.17 24.62
CA GLU A 38 16.46 -16.58 23.41
C GLU A 38 17.97 -16.31 23.56
N ALA A 39 18.34 -15.09 23.95
CA ALA A 39 19.73 -14.71 24.17
C ALA A 39 20.40 -15.54 25.26
N CYS A 40 19.70 -15.88 26.33
CA CYS A 40 20.20 -16.77 27.39
C CYS A 40 20.50 -18.18 26.87
N LYS A 41 19.69 -18.70 25.95
CA LYS A 41 19.92 -20.00 25.29
C LYS A 41 21.16 -19.97 24.40
N GLU A 42 21.35 -18.89 23.65
CA GLU A 42 22.51 -18.70 22.79
C GLU A 42 23.83 -18.53 23.57
N THR A 43 23.80 -17.75 24.61
CA THR A 43 24.99 -17.48 25.45
C THR A 43 25.25 -18.54 26.52
N GLY A 44 24.28 -19.40 26.81
CA GLY A 44 24.36 -20.41 27.87
C GLY A 44 24.31 -19.84 29.28
N SER A 45 23.99 -18.56 29.44
CA SER A 45 23.92 -17.92 30.75
C SER A 45 22.91 -16.77 30.82
N ASN A 46 22.37 -16.54 32.01
CA ASN A 46 21.49 -15.40 32.28
C ASN A 46 22.33 -14.23 32.84
N THR A 47 23.30 -13.75 32.05
CA THR A 47 24.23 -12.70 32.41
C THR A 47 23.89 -11.38 31.75
N PHE A 48 24.60 -10.33 32.13
CA PHE A 48 24.58 -9.01 31.46
C PHE A 48 24.84 -9.15 29.94
N SER A 49 25.74 -10.06 29.54
CA SER A 49 26.02 -10.34 28.12
C SER A 49 24.78 -10.82 27.35
N ALA A 50 23.97 -11.69 27.94
CA ALA A 50 22.69 -12.12 27.33
C ALA A 50 21.71 -10.95 27.18
N GLY A 51 21.65 -10.06 28.17
CA GLY A 51 20.86 -8.83 28.11
C GLY A 51 21.32 -7.90 26.97
N VAL A 52 22.64 -7.72 26.84
CA VAL A 52 23.20 -6.91 25.73
C VAL A 52 22.88 -7.53 24.36
N LEU A 53 23.03 -8.86 24.24
CA LEU A 53 22.66 -9.55 22.98
C LEU A 53 21.18 -9.39 22.64
N ALA A 54 20.31 -9.51 23.65
CA ALA A 54 18.87 -9.29 23.44
C ALA A 54 18.55 -7.87 22.94
N VAL A 55 19.21 -6.86 23.52
CA VAL A 55 19.05 -5.46 23.08
C VAL A 55 19.56 -5.27 21.64
N LEU A 56 20.71 -5.86 21.29
CA LEU A 56 21.23 -5.81 19.92
C LEU A 56 20.27 -6.45 18.91
N ASN A 57 19.71 -7.61 19.24
CA ASN A 57 18.74 -8.29 18.38
C ASN A 57 17.47 -7.45 18.21
N ILE A 58 16.97 -6.83 19.27
CA ILE A 58 15.80 -5.92 19.19
C ILE A 58 16.13 -4.69 18.34
N ALA A 59 17.32 -4.12 18.50
CA ALA A 59 17.76 -2.98 17.70
C ALA A 59 17.90 -3.34 16.21
N ASP A 60 18.44 -4.52 15.89
CA ASP A 60 18.51 -5.03 14.51
C ASP A 60 17.12 -5.20 13.89
N ASP A 61 16.21 -5.85 14.62
CA ASP A 61 14.80 -6.01 14.19
C ASP A 61 14.14 -4.64 13.96
N ALA A 62 14.36 -3.67 14.83
CA ALA A 62 13.80 -2.32 14.70
C ALA A 62 14.34 -1.58 13.47
N VAL A 63 15.65 -1.67 13.22
CA VAL A 63 16.26 -1.05 12.02
C VAL A 63 15.71 -1.67 10.75
N LYS A 64 15.64 -2.99 10.67
CA LYS A 64 15.05 -3.70 9.52
C LYS A 64 13.60 -3.32 9.29
N ALA A 65 12.79 -3.26 10.34
CA ALA A 65 11.40 -2.83 10.25
C ALA A 65 11.26 -1.38 9.75
N GLN A 66 12.16 -0.48 10.16
CA GLN A 66 12.19 0.89 9.67
C GLN A 66 12.55 0.97 8.18
N GLU A 67 13.52 0.17 7.73
CA GLU A 67 13.90 0.11 6.32
C GLU A 67 12.78 -0.46 5.44
N GLU A 68 12.13 -1.53 5.91
CA GLU A 68 10.95 -2.10 5.23
C GLU A 68 9.79 -1.10 5.14
N LEU A 69 9.52 -0.38 6.23
CA LEU A 69 8.49 0.65 6.26
C LEU A 69 8.80 1.79 5.28
N ARG A 70 10.06 2.20 5.21
CA ARG A 70 10.51 3.21 4.25
C ARG A 70 10.30 2.74 2.81
N ALA A 71 10.76 1.52 2.49
CA ALA A 71 10.59 0.94 1.17
C ALA A 71 9.11 0.78 0.78
N LEU A 72 8.26 0.39 1.74
CA LEU A 72 6.82 0.28 1.52
C LEU A 72 6.18 1.64 1.24
N ARG A 73 6.58 2.69 1.96
CA ARG A 73 6.11 4.06 1.71
C ARG A 73 6.51 4.57 0.32
N GLU A 74 7.73 4.30 -0.10
CA GLU A 74 8.21 4.67 -1.44
C GLU A 74 7.39 3.96 -2.54
N ARG A 75 7.11 2.66 -2.35
CA ARG A 75 6.24 1.89 -3.27
C ARG A 75 4.80 2.41 -3.27
N TYR A 76 4.28 2.76 -2.12
CA TYR A 76 2.93 3.31 -1.99
C TYR A 76 2.80 4.64 -2.74
N ASN A 77 3.75 5.56 -2.55
CA ASN A 77 3.77 6.83 -3.26
C ASN A 77 3.87 6.65 -4.78
N ALA A 78 4.75 5.74 -5.24
CA ALA A 78 4.87 5.42 -6.67
C ALA A 78 3.58 4.82 -7.25
N LEU A 79 2.90 3.98 -6.48
CA LEU A 79 1.61 3.42 -6.89
C LEU A 79 0.53 4.50 -6.98
N GLU A 80 0.48 5.40 -6.01
CA GLU A 80 -0.47 6.52 -5.99
C GLU A 80 -0.27 7.44 -7.21
N GLU A 81 0.97 7.81 -7.51
CA GLU A 81 1.32 8.58 -8.71
C GLU A 81 0.91 7.84 -10.00
N GLY A 82 1.17 6.53 -10.07
CA GLY A 82 0.75 5.68 -11.19
C GLY A 82 -0.76 5.60 -11.35
N MET A 83 -1.50 5.53 -10.25
CA MET A 83 -2.96 5.55 -10.25
C MET A 83 -3.51 6.89 -10.77
N MET A 84 -2.95 8.01 -10.31
CA MET A 84 -3.34 9.35 -10.79
C MET A 84 -3.10 9.49 -12.29
N ALA A 85 -1.92 9.10 -12.78
CA ALA A 85 -1.58 9.13 -14.20
C ALA A 85 -2.51 8.23 -15.04
N THR A 86 -2.88 7.07 -14.51
CA THR A 86 -3.82 6.16 -15.16
C THR A 86 -5.23 6.74 -15.21
N GLN A 87 -5.67 7.39 -14.14
CA GLN A 87 -6.96 8.06 -14.10
C GLN A 87 -7.05 9.21 -15.13
N GLU A 88 -6.01 10.02 -15.22
CA GLU A 88 -5.93 11.09 -16.24
C GLU A 88 -6.03 10.54 -17.66
N LYS A 89 -5.31 9.44 -17.95
CA LYS A 89 -5.41 8.76 -19.25
C LYS A 89 -6.79 8.20 -19.52
N LEU A 90 -7.42 7.61 -18.50
CA LEU A 90 -8.77 7.08 -18.61
C LEU A 90 -9.78 8.19 -18.91
N ASP A 91 -9.69 9.32 -18.23
CA ASP A 91 -10.54 10.48 -18.43
C ASP A 91 -10.37 11.05 -19.86
N ALA A 92 -9.12 11.15 -20.32
CA ALA A 92 -8.81 11.60 -21.68
C ALA A 92 -9.38 10.65 -22.75
N LEU A 93 -9.20 9.34 -22.59
CA LEU A 93 -9.75 8.32 -23.50
C LEU A 93 -11.27 8.31 -23.49
N THR A 94 -11.89 8.49 -22.35
CA THR A 94 -13.36 8.59 -22.23
C THR A 94 -13.88 9.78 -23.02
N ALA A 95 -13.26 10.94 -22.90
CA ALA A 95 -13.60 12.13 -23.66
C ALA A 95 -13.41 11.92 -25.17
N GLU A 96 -12.33 11.28 -25.60
CA GLU A 96 -12.06 10.95 -27.00
C GLU A 96 -13.12 9.98 -27.55
N VAL A 97 -13.49 8.96 -26.82
CA VAL A 97 -14.56 8.02 -27.20
C VAL A 97 -15.89 8.73 -27.39
N GLU A 98 -16.27 9.63 -26.50
CA GLU A 98 -17.49 10.43 -26.62
C GLU A 98 -17.47 11.31 -27.87
N THR A 99 -16.33 11.96 -28.16
CA THR A 99 -16.14 12.77 -29.36
C THR A 99 -16.29 11.92 -30.65
N LEU A 100 -15.58 10.78 -30.70
CA LEU A 100 -15.65 9.87 -31.85
C LEU A 100 -17.04 9.28 -32.06
N ARG A 101 -17.77 8.98 -31.01
CA ARG A 101 -19.16 8.54 -31.11
C ARG A 101 -20.07 9.62 -31.71
N ALA A 102 -19.90 10.87 -31.27
CA ALA A 102 -20.65 11.99 -31.80
C ALA A 102 -20.32 12.23 -33.29
N GLU A 103 -19.05 12.14 -33.69
CA GLU A 103 -18.63 12.25 -35.09
C GLU A 103 -19.17 11.11 -35.95
N ASN A 104 -19.10 9.87 -35.47
CA ASN A 104 -19.65 8.70 -36.13
C ASN A 104 -21.16 8.81 -36.32
N GLU A 105 -21.89 9.33 -35.34
CA GLU A 105 -23.33 9.56 -35.44
C GLU A 105 -23.64 10.60 -36.52
N LYS A 106 -22.89 11.70 -36.60
CA LYS A 106 -23.02 12.72 -37.65
C LYS A 106 -22.73 12.13 -39.05
N LEU A 107 -21.63 11.36 -39.18
CA LEU A 107 -21.27 10.70 -40.43
C LEU A 107 -22.32 9.68 -40.87
N SER A 108 -22.88 8.91 -39.95
CA SER A 108 -23.99 7.97 -40.23
C SER A 108 -25.25 8.66 -40.72
N LYS A 109 -25.63 9.78 -40.11
CA LYS A 109 -26.76 10.62 -40.56
C LYS A 109 -26.49 11.21 -41.95
N ASN A 110 -25.29 11.74 -42.17
CA ASN A 110 -24.93 12.30 -43.50
C ASN A 110 -24.87 11.23 -44.60
N ALA A 111 -24.43 10.01 -44.32
CA ALA A 111 -24.47 8.88 -45.24
C ALA A 111 -25.89 8.43 -45.59
N GLY A 112 -26.84 8.56 -44.64
CA GLY A 112 -28.27 8.30 -44.87
C GLY A 112 -28.97 9.38 -45.69
N GLU A 113 -28.46 10.60 -45.75
CA GLU A 113 -29.00 11.77 -46.43
C GLU A 113 -28.42 12.00 -47.83
N GLN A 114 -27.48 11.20 -48.30
CA GLN A 114 -27.03 11.32 -49.70
C GLN A 114 -28.17 11.06 -50.67
N PRO A 115 -28.53 12.04 -51.50
CA PRO A 115 -29.69 11.90 -52.34
C PRO A 115 -29.45 10.83 -53.39
N LYS A 116 -30.48 10.02 -53.64
CA LYS A 116 -30.55 8.97 -54.67
C LYS A 116 -30.47 9.53 -56.08
N THR A 117 -29.69 10.57 -56.33
CA THR A 117 -29.63 11.27 -57.62
C THR A 117 -28.83 10.55 -58.69
N ASN A 118 -28.05 9.53 -58.32
CA ASN A 118 -27.24 8.82 -59.31
C ASN A 118 -27.97 7.65 -60.03
N GLN A 119 -29.12 7.25 -59.56
CA GLN A 119 -29.85 6.15 -60.24
C GLN A 119 -30.76 6.60 -61.39
N GLN A 120 -31.12 7.89 -61.43
CA GLN A 120 -31.98 8.38 -62.56
C GLN A 120 -31.21 8.72 -63.84
N ASN A 121 -29.90 9.01 -63.72
CA ASN A 121 -29.11 9.35 -64.93
C ASN A 121 -28.61 8.12 -65.70
N GLN A 122 -28.64 6.93 -65.15
CA GLN A 122 -28.28 5.72 -65.90
C GLN A 122 -29.43 5.17 -66.77
N LYS A 123 -30.67 5.49 -66.39
CA LYS A 123 -31.84 5.06 -67.23
C LYS A 123 -32.08 5.93 -68.45
N ARG A 124 -31.50 7.13 -68.54
CA ARG A 124 -31.62 8.03 -69.69
C ARG A 124 -30.58 7.79 -70.79
N LYS A 125 -29.53 7.03 -70.56
CA LYS A 125 -28.46 6.74 -71.53
C LYS A 125 -28.68 5.43 -72.32
N LYS A 126 -29.76 4.69 -72.07
CA LYS A 126 -30.04 3.41 -72.72
C LYS A 126 -31.23 3.45 -73.70
N LYS A 127 -31.58 4.66 -74.13
CA LYS A 127 -32.55 4.77 -75.28
C LYS A 127 -31.76 5.33 -76.48
#